data_5dccdb71aa3aeb6df07c7936cccccbe0
#
_entry.id   5dccdb71aa3aeb6df07c7936cccccbe0
#
_cell.length_a   1.000
_cell.length_b   1.000
_cell.length_c   1.000
_cell.angle_alpha   90.00
_cell.angle_beta   90.00
_cell.angle_gamma   90.00
#
_symmetry.space_group_name_H-M   'P 1'
#
loop_
_entity.id
_entity.type
_entity.pdbx_description
1 polymer ?
#
loop_
_entity_poly.entity_id
_entity_poly.type
_entity_poly.pdbx_seq_one_letter_code
_entity_poly.pdbx_strand_id
1 'polypeptide(L)'
;MFNTYFEGVNADLWCSICKSHGYRKVFAKGERFCYEGQPVYYMGFIESGYFKHIVRDFKGREQVIRFSFKDALVGDYLSILENADARSEIVAVKKAKVLSAKVILSRR
;
A
#
# COMPACT_ATOMS: atom_id res chain seq x y z
N MET A 1 11.91 8.04 -8.93
CA MET A 1 10.88 9.02 -9.30
C MET A 1 9.84 9.11 -8.21
N PHE A 2 9.45 10.29 -7.86
CA PHE A 2 8.44 10.50 -6.84
C PHE A 2 7.05 10.10 -7.35
N ASN A 3 6.32 9.34 -6.58
CA ASN A 3 4.97 8.93 -6.92
C ASN A 3 3.99 10.04 -6.53
N THR A 4 3.27 10.62 -7.50
CA THR A 4 2.34 11.72 -7.25
C THR A 4 1.22 11.33 -6.28
N TYR A 5 0.91 10.04 -6.16
CA TYR A 5 -0.07 9.56 -5.18
C TYR A 5 0.34 9.91 -3.76
N PHE A 6 1.65 9.95 -3.49
CA PHE A 6 2.18 10.31 -2.19
C PHE A 6 2.61 11.76 -2.10
N GLU A 7 2.29 12.56 -3.11
CA GLU A 7 2.55 13.99 -3.08
C GLU A 7 1.79 14.59 -1.91
N GLY A 8 2.47 15.39 -1.10
CA GLY A 8 1.90 15.92 0.14
C GLY A 8 2.03 14.98 1.34
N VAL A 9 2.46 13.74 1.11
CA VAL A 9 2.76 12.80 2.19
C VAL A 9 4.26 12.85 2.44
N ASN A 10 4.67 12.89 3.69
CA ASN A 10 6.10 12.83 4.03
C ASN A 10 6.59 11.40 3.84
N ALA A 11 6.99 11.08 2.59
CA ALA A 11 7.41 9.73 2.24
C ALA A 11 8.66 9.29 3.01
N ASP A 12 9.59 10.22 3.26
CA ASP A 12 10.80 9.90 4.02
C ASP A 12 10.47 9.52 5.45
N LEU A 13 9.53 10.23 6.07
CA LEU A 13 9.09 9.91 7.42
C LEU A 13 8.46 8.51 7.47
N TRP A 14 7.56 8.21 6.53
CA TRP A 14 6.89 6.91 6.50
C TRP A 14 7.85 5.78 6.19
N CYS A 15 8.82 5.99 5.30
CA CYS A 15 9.88 5.01 5.07
C CYS A 15 10.66 4.74 6.34
N SER A 16 11.01 5.80 7.07
CA SER A 16 11.73 5.69 8.33
C SER A 16 10.91 4.92 9.38
N ILE A 17 9.62 5.22 9.49
CA ILE A 17 8.72 4.52 10.41
C ILE A 17 8.64 3.04 10.08
N CYS A 18 8.44 2.70 8.82
CA CYS A 18 8.36 1.30 8.40
C CYS A 18 9.67 0.55 8.67
N LYS A 19 10.80 1.20 8.43
CA LYS A 19 12.12 0.57 8.66
C LYS A 19 12.41 0.39 10.13
N SER A 20 11.97 1.33 10.98
CA SER A 20 12.28 1.31 12.43
C SER A 20 11.26 0.50 13.24
N HIS A 21 10.00 0.58 12.88
CA HIS A 21 8.90 0.05 13.68
C HIS A 21 8.06 -1.00 12.96
N GLY A 22 8.28 -1.18 11.66
CA GLY A 22 7.55 -2.17 10.89
C GLY A 22 8.09 -3.58 11.13
N TYR A 23 7.30 -4.55 10.79
CA TYR A 23 7.73 -5.95 10.78
C TYR A 23 7.75 -6.44 9.33
N ARG A 24 8.66 -7.37 9.06
CA ARG A 24 8.79 -7.92 7.70
C ARG A 24 7.68 -8.92 7.46
N LYS A 25 6.94 -8.67 6.38
CA LYS A 25 5.94 -9.61 5.89
C LYS A 25 6.30 -10.02 4.47
N VAL A 26 6.19 -11.31 4.19
CA VAL A 26 6.43 -11.85 2.85
C VAL A 26 5.08 -12.07 2.19
N PHE A 27 4.92 -11.52 0.99
CA PHE A 27 3.72 -11.69 0.19
C PHE A 27 4.03 -12.64 -0.96
N ALA A 28 3.21 -13.66 -1.13
CA ALA A 28 3.29 -14.53 -2.29
C ALA A 28 2.72 -13.81 -3.51
N LYS A 29 3.11 -14.23 -4.70
CA LYS A 29 2.50 -13.73 -5.93
C LYS A 29 0.98 -13.87 -5.84
N GLY A 30 0.26 -12.80 -6.13
CA GLY A 30 -1.19 -12.75 -6.09
C GLY A 30 -1.77 -12.45 -4.72
N GLU A 31 -0.97 -12.43 -3.68
CA GLU A 31 -1.44 -12.07 -2.35
C GLU A 31 -1.67 -10.56 -2.27
N ARG A 32 -2.70 -10.16 -1.54
CA ARG A 32 -3.10 -8.75 -1.49
C ARG A 32 -2.59 -8.06 -0.25
N PHE A 33 -2.09 -6.86 -0.46
CA PHE A 33 -1.76 -5.94 0.62
C PHE A 33 -3.03 -5.33 1.19
N CYS A 34 -3.99 -4.99 0.32
CA CYS A 34 -5.31 -4.56 0.74
C CYS A 34 -6.34 -4.89 -0.35
N TYR A 35 -7.61 -4.89 0.04
CA TYR A 35 -8.74 -5.16 -0.85
C TYR A 35 -9.57 -3.91 -1.00
N GLU A 36 -10.02 -3.64 -2.21
CA GLU A 36 -10.94 -2.53 -2.47
C GLU A 36 -12.21 -2.71 -1.62
N GLY A 37 -12.65 -1.63 -0.99
CA GLY A 37 -13.85 -1.65 -0.17
C GLY A 37 -13.65 -2.17 1.25
N GLN A 38 -12.43 -2.50 1.64
CA GLN A 38 -12.11 -2.98 2.98
C GLN A 38 -11.34 -1.92 3.76
N PRO A 39 -11.42 -1.91 5.10
CA PRO A 39 -10.63 -0.98 5.90
C PRO A 39 -9.13 -1.14 5.67
N VAL A 40 -8.40 -0.04 5.78
CA VAL A 40 -6.95 0.00 5.57
C VAL A 40 -6.29 0.46 6.86
N TYR A 41 -5.29 -0.30 7.30
CA TYR A 41 -4.58 0.01 8.54
C TYR A 41 -3.06 0.03 8.38
N TYR A 42 -2.53 -0.39 7.23
CA TYR A 42 -1.08 -0.60 7.09
C TYR A 42 -0.49 0.23 5.98
N MET A 43 0.72 0.72 6.23
CA MET A 43 1.64 1.22 5.21
C MET A 43 2.82 0.27 5.18
N GLY A 44 3.50 0.18 4.06
CA GLY A 44 4.67 -0.68 3.93
C GLY A 44 5.78 -0.04 3.13
N PHE A 45 7.01 -0.49 3.39
CA PHE A 45 8.17 -0.17 2.59
C PHE A 45 8.60 -1.43 1.87
N ILE A 46 8.68 -1.36 0.55
CA ILE A 46 8.95 -2.55 -0.29
C ILE A 46 10.45 -2.80 -0.34
N GLU A 47 10.90 -3.90 0.25
CA GLU A 47 12.30 -4.31 0.22
C GLU A 47 12.65 -5.09 -1.04
N SER A 48 11.69 -5.86 -1.55
CA SER A 48 11.86 -6.62 -2.79
C SER A 48 10.50 -6.94 -3.39
N GLY A 49 10.48 -7.20 -4.70
CA GLY A 49 9.24 -7.44 -5.41
C GLY A 49 8.53 -6.14 -5.73
N TYR A 50 7.30 -6.26 -6.18
CA TYR A 50 6.48 -5.07 -6.47
C TYR A 50 5.00 -5.44 -6.51
N PHE A 51 4.17 -4.39 -6.45
CA PHE A 51 2.70 -4.51 -6.37
C PHE A 51 2.05 -3.73 -7.49
N LYS A 52 0.89 -4.19 -7.93
CA LYS A 52 0.01 -3.42 -8.80
C LYS A 52 -1.20 -2.97 -8.01
N HIS A 53 -1.68 -1.78 -8.32
CA HIS A 53 -2.90 -1.22 -7.76
C HIS A 53 -3.98 -1.33 -8.83
N ILE A 54 -5.07 -2.01 -8.51
CA ILE A 54 -6.12 -2.26 -9.48
C ILE A 54 -7.47 -1.79 -8.94
N VAL A 55 -8.32 -1.39 -9.86
CA VAL A 55 -9.75 -1.20 -9.60
C VAL A 55 -10.50 -2.08 -10.57
N ARG A 56 -11.74 -2.43 -10.24
CA ARG A 56 -12.56 -3.23 -11.12
C ARG A 56 -13.70 -2.38 -11.67
N ASP A 57 -13.98 -2.51 -12.95
CA ASP A 57 -15.12 -1.83 -13.55
C ASP A 57 -16.41 -2.56 -13.17
N PHE A 58 -17.55 -2.04 -13.63
CA PHE A 58 -18.84 -2.62 -13.27
C PHE A 58 -19.05 -4.03 -13.84
N LYS A 59 -18.21 -4.45 -14.80
CA LYS A 59 -18.22 -5.82 -15.33
C LYS A 59 -17.23 -6.72 -14.60
N GLY A 60 -16.55 -6.20 -13.58
CA GLY A 60 -15.56 -6.95 -12.82
C GLY A 60 -14.20 -7.05 -13.51
N ARG A 61 -13.97 -6.27 -14.57
CA ARG A 61 -12.68 -6.30 -15.29
C ARG A 61 -11.64 -5.50 -14.54
N GLU A 62 -10.46 -6.07 -14.49
CA GLU A 62 -9.32 -5.50 -13.78
C GLU A 62 -8.72 -4.35 -14.58
N GLN A 63 -8.50 -3.21 -13.88
CA GLN A 63 -7.86 -2.02 -14.45
C GLN A 63 -6.67 -1.68 -13.58
N VAL A 64 -5.47 -1.77 -14.13
CA VAL A 64 -4.26 -1.38 -13.38
C VAL A 64 -4.13 0.13 -13.43
N ILE A 65 -4.09 0.76 -12.25
CA ILE A 65 -4.02 2.22 -12.15
C ILE A 65 -2.62 2.71 -11.80
N ARG A 66 -1.79 1.86 -11.18
CA ARG A 66 -0.40 2.20 -10.87
C ARG A 66 0.34 0.97 -10.39
N PHE A 67 1.65 1.13 -10.22
CA PHE A 67 2.53 0.14 -9.59
C PHE A 67 3.26 0.77 -8.42
N SER A 68 3.64 -0.05 -7.43
CA SER A 68 4.56 0.33 -6.37
C SER A 68 5.75 -0.62 -6.43
N PHE A 69 6.94 -0.06 -6.57
CA PHE A 69 8.16 -0.82 -6.79
C PHE A 69 9.05 -0.85 -5.56
N LYS A 70 10.11 -1.63 -5.64
CA LYS A 70 11.16 -1.72 -4.62
C LYS A 70 11.63 -0.33 -4.21
N ASP A 71 11.90 -0.17 -2.92
CA ASP A 71 12.37 1.05 -2.28
C ASP A 71 11.34 2.17 -2.25
N ALA A 72 10.06 1.83 -2.45
CA ALA A 72 8.96 2.77 -2.36
C ALA A 72 7.96 2.33 -1.30
N LEU A 73 7.07 3.24 -0.94
CA LEU A 73 5.95 2.94 -0.04
C LEU A 73 4.84 2.23 -0.80
N VAL A 74 4.11 1.40 -0.07
CA VAL A 74 2.88 0.77 -0.56
C VAL A 74 1.80 0.97 0.50
N GLY A 75 0.58 1.26 0.05
CA GLY A 75 -0.57 1.43 0.92
C GLY A 75 -1.50 2.52 0.41
N ASP A 76 -2.67 2.63 1.02
CA ASP A 76 -3.66 3.65 0.68
C ASP A 76 -3.74 4.66 1.82
N TYR A 77 -2.75 5.57 1.83
CA TYR A 77 -2.62 6.56 2.90
C TYR A 77 -3.83 7.48 3.00
N LEU A 78 -4.37 7.91 1.84
CA LEU A 78 -5.52 8.81 1.85
C LEU A 78 -6.74 8.17 2.49
N SER A 79 -6.99 6.90 2.22
CA SER A 79 -8.09 6.18 2.84
C SER A 79 -7.89 6.04 4.35
N ILE A 80 -6.65 5.83 4.79
CA ILE A 80 -6.35 5.80 6.22
C ILE A 80 -6.68 7.16 6.85
N LEU A 81 -6.21 8.26 6.24
CA LEU A 81 -6.46 9.61 6.75
C LEU A 81 -7.93 9.95 6.82
N GLU A 82 -8.69 9.54 5.82
CA GLU A 82 -10.11 9.86 5.71
C GLU A 82 -11.00 8.87 6.46
N ASN A 83 -10.39 7.87 7.10
CA ASN A 83 -11.12 6.79 7.75
C ASN A 83 -12.11 6.14 6.78
N ALA A 84 -11.66 5.95 5.55
CA ALA A 84 -12.43 5.38 4.45
C ALA A 84 -11.89 4.01 4.10
N ASP A 85 -12.68 3.24 3.38
CA ASP A 85 -12.24 1.95 2.86
C ASP A 85 -11.28 2.14 1.69
N ALA A 86 -10.50 1.11 1.41
CA ALA A 86 -9.52 1.16 0.33
C ALA A 86 -10.19 1.45 -1.01
N ARG A 87 -9.57 2.32 -1.80
CA ARG A 87 -10.08 2.73 -3.11
C ARG A 87 -9.61 1.81 -4.22
N SER A 88 -8.65 0.97 -3.92
CA SER A 88 -8.13 0.02 -4.91
C SER A 88 -7.68 -1.24 -4.19
N GLU A 89 -7.51 -2.29 -4.98
CA GLU A 89 -6.91 -3.54 -4.54
C GLU A 89 -5.42 -3.47 -4.83
N ILE A 90 -4.56 -3.83 -3.88
CA ILE A 90 -3.11 -3.81 -4.07
C ILE A 90 -2.63 -5.25 -4.01
N VAL A 91 -2.04 -5.72 -5.09
CA VAL A 91 -1.73 -7.14 -5.31
C VAL A 91 -0.26 -7.32 -5.63
N ALA A 92 0.39 -8.26 -4.96
CA ALA A 92 1.77 -8.62 -5.25
C ALA A 92 1.85 -9.25 -6.65
N VAL A 93 2.66 -8.67 -7.53
CA VAL A 93 2.84 -9.19 -8.89
C VAL A 93 3.80 -10.36 -8.88
N LYS A 94 4.70 -10.39 -7.93
CA LYS A 94 5.61 -11.51 -7.66
C LYS A 94 5.86 -11.54 -6.16
N LYS A 95 6.58 -12.56 -5.68
CA LYS A 95 6.94 -12.63 -4.27
C LYS A 95 7.57 -11.31 -3.83
N ALA A 96 7.08 -10.75 -2.75
CA ALA A 96 7.51 -9.45 -2.26
C ALA A 96 7.78 -9.50 -0.76
N LYS A 97 8.80 -8.74 -0.33
CA LYS A 97 9.10 -8.54 1.09
C LYS A 97 8.82 -7.09 1.43
N VAL A 98 8.05 -6.87 2.46
CA VAL A 98 7.60 -5.54 2.86
C VAL A 98 7.80 -5.36 4.35
N LEU A 99 8.37 -4.21 4.73
CA LEU A 99 8.35 -3.78 6.12
C LEU A 99 7.03 -3.06 6.35
N SER A 100 6.14 -3.70 7.09
CA SER A 100 4.75 -3.27 7.25
C SER A 100 4.55 -2.65 8.62
N ALA A 101 3.94 -1.48 8.68
CA ALA A 101 3.65 -0.77 9.91
C ALA A 101 2.17 -0.42 9.97
N LYS A 102 1.56 -0.69 11.12
CA LYS A 102 0.17 -0.34 11.33
C LYS A 102 0.06 1.15 11.59
N VAL A 103 -0.86 1.81 10.91
CA VAL A 103 -1.12 3.23 11.10
C VAL A 103 -2.30 3.38 12.03
N ILE A 104 -2.04 3.99 13.19
CA ILE A 104 -3.09 4.25 14.18
C ILE A 104 -3.26 5.75 14.24
N LEU A 105 -4.45 6.23 13.90
CA LEU A 105 -4.78 7.64 13.95
C LEU A 105 -5.67 7.88 15.16
N SER A 106 -5.31 8.93 15.92
CA SER A 106 -6.17 9.36 17.02
C SER A 106 -7.42 10.01 16.44
N ARG A 107 -8.57 9.60 16.94
CA ARG A 107 -9.86 10.13 16.52
C ARG A 107 -10.57 10.76 17.70
N ARG A 108 -11.33 11.79 17.42
CA ARG A 108 -12.07 12.50 18.46
C ARG A 108 -13.52 12.63 18.10
#